data_488949f94a1db94f10a9bf759121e930
#
_entry.id   488949f94a1db94f10a9bf759121e930
#
_cell.length_a   1.000
_cell.length_b   1.000
_cell.length_c   1.000
_cell.angle_alpha   90.00
_cell.angle_beta   90.00
_cell.angle_gamma   90.00
#
_symmetry.space_group_name_H-M   'P 1'
#
loop_
_entity.id
_entity.type
_entity.pdbx_description
1 polymer ?
#
loop_
_entity_poly.entity_id
_entity_poly.type
_entity_poly.pdbx_seq_one_letter_code
_entity_poly.pdbx_strand_id
1 'polypeptide(L)'
;MTREEIQQELLGIVGDQLGQPIESIEDDATFTSLGADSLDMVEMIMRVEEKFEIQIDDDEIESYKTFNEFVDFVTRKVGEGK
;
A
#
# COMPACT_ATOMS: atom_id res chain seq x y z
N MET A 1 5.39 -13.63 -5.98
CA MET A 1 3.99 -13.17 -6.08
C MET A 1 3.80 -12.34 -7.33
N THR A 2 2.66 -12.47 -7.97
CA THR A 2 2.33 -11.63 -9.11
C THR A 2 1.85 -10.27 -8.61
N ARG A 3 1.86 -9.27 -9.48
CA ARG A 3 1.34 -7.94 -9.15
C ARG A 3 -0.12 -8.02 -8.71
N GLU A 4 -0.90 -8.87 -9.36
CA GLU A 4 -2.30 -9.05 -9.03
C GLU A 4 -2.49 -9.59 -7.61
N GLU A 5 -1.68 -10.56 -7.22
CA GLU A 5 -1.72 -11.10 -5.87
C GLU A 5 -1.33 -10.03 -4.84
N ILE A 6 -0.29 -9.24 -5.16
CA ILE A 6 0.14 -8.15 -4.29
C ILE A 6 -0.98 -7.11 -4.16
N GLN A 7 -1.64 -6.79 -5.27
CA GLN A 7 -2.74 -5.84 -5.25
C GLN A 7 -3.87 -6.29 -4.33
N GLN A 8 -4.23 -7.58 -4.38
CA GLN A 8 -5.29 -8.11 -3.52
C GLN A 8 -4.90 -8.03 -2.04
N GLU A 9 -3.65 -8.35 -1.73
CA GLU A 9 -3.17 -8.26 -0.36
C GLU A 9 -3.18 -6.81 0.14
N LEU A 10 -2.76 -5.88 -0.71
CA LEU A 10 -2.74 -4.47 -0.36
C LEU A 10 -4.15 -3.90 -0.19
N LEU A 11 -5.10 -4.34 -1.02
CA LEU A 11 -6.50 -3.94 -0.86
C LEU A 11 -7.01 -4.33 0.52
N GLY A 12 -6.68 -5.52 0.96
CA GLY A 12 -7.08 -5.98 2.29
C GLY A 12 -6.48 -5.14 3.39
N ILE A 13 -5.18 -4.83 3.30
CA ILE A 13 -4.50 -4.04 4.31
C ILE A 13 -5.03 -2.60 4.33
N VAL A 14 -5.13 -1.97 3.17
CA VAL A 14 -5.59 -0.58 3.07
C VAL A 14 -7.05 -0.47 3.50
N GLY A 15 -7.89 -1.38 3.03
CA GLY A 15 -9.30 -1.36 3.40
C GLY A 15 -9.51 -1.53 4.89
N ASP A 16 -8.78 -2.46 5.50
CA ASP A 16 -8.88 -2.70 6.94
C ASP A 16 -8.36 -1.51 7.74
N GLN A 17 -7.23 -0.94 7.32
CA GLN A 17 -6.62 0.18 8.04
C GLN A 17 -7.50 1.42 8.01
N LEU A 18 -8.14 1.68 6.87
CA LEU A 18 -8.92 2.90 6.67
C LEU A 18 -10.42 2.69 6.84
N GLY A 19 -10.86 1.48 7.14
CA GLY A 19 -12.28 1.18 7.33
C GLY A 19 -13.09 1.32 6.05
N GLN A 20 -12.47 1.04 4.90
CA GLN A 20 -13.12 1.16 3.60
C GLN A 20 -13.40 -0.20 2.99
N PRO A 21 -14.56 -0.39 2.36
CA PRO A 21 -14.80 -1.64 1.61
C PRO A 21 -13.79 -1.74 0.47
N ILE A 22 -13.29 -2.95 0.23
CA ILE A 22 -12.31 -3.18 -0.84
C ILE A 22 -12.85 -2.67 -2.18
N GLU A 23 -14.13 -2.88 -2.44
CA GLU A 23 -14.76 -2.50 -3.69
C GLU A 23 -14.80 -0.99 -3.92
N SER A 24 -14.62 -0.19 -2.86
CA SER A 24 -14.67 1.26 -2.97
C SER A 24 -13.30 1.89 -3.25
N ILE A 25 -12.25 1.09 -3.20
CA ILE A 25 -10.88 1.60 -3.40
C ILE A 25 -10.55 1.54 -4.88
N GLU A 26 -10.48 2.71 -5.51
CA GLU A 26 -10.17 2.81 -6.92
C GLU A 26 -8.66 2.92 -7.14
N ASP A 27 -8.20 2.51 -8.32
CA ASP A 27 -6.77 2.50 -8.64
C ASP A 27 -6.14 3.88 -8.54
N ASP A 28 -6.86 4.91 -8.93
CA ASP A 28 -6.35 6.28 -8.91
C ASP A 28 -6.70 7.04 -7.63
N ALA A 29 -7.29 6.37 -6.64
CA ALA A 29 -7.60 7.00 -5.37
C ALA A 29 -6.31 7.34 -4.64
N THR A 30 -6.25 8.55 -4.07
CA THR A 30 -5.12 8.91 -3.22
C THR A 30 -5.42 8.47 -1.80
N PHE A 31 -4.39 8.26 -1.01
CA PHE A 31 -4.59 7.87 0.38
C PHE A 31 -5.33 8.97 1.14
N THR A 32 -5.05 10.22 0.81
CA THR A 32 -5.76 11.35 1.41
C THR A 32 -7.25 11.28 1.10
N SER A 33 -7.61 10.96 -0.14
CA SER A 33 -9.03 10.86 -0.53
C SER A 33 -9.72 9.70 0.16
N LEU A 34 -8.96 8.70 0.58
CA LEU A 34 -9.48 7.54 1.31
C LEU A 34 -9.58 7.80 2.81
N GLY A 35 -9.16 8.98 3.25
CA GLY A 35 -9.26 9.37 4.65
C GLY A 35 -8.05 9.01 5.50
N ALA A 36 -6.92 8.68 4.90
CA ALA A 36 -5.72 8.34 5.64
C ALA A 36 -5.07 9.60 6.20
N ASP A 37 -4.70 9.55 7.48
CA ASP A 37 -3.87 10.59 8.08
C ASP A 37 -2.45 10.06 8.25
N SER A 38 -1.58 10.85 8.89
CA SER A 38 -0.18 10.48 9.06
C SER A 38 0.00 9.19 9.85
N LEU A 39 -0.80 9.01 10.90
CA LEU A 39 -0.73 7.80 11.72
C LEU A 39 -1.18 6.59 10.93
N ASP A 40 -2.26 6.72 10.16
CA ASP A 40 -2.73 5.63 9.30
C ASP A 40 -1.65 5.21 8.31
N MET A 41 -0.95 6.18 7.72
CA MET A 41 0.11 5.88 6.77
C MET A 41 1.25 5.11 7.43
N VAL A 42 1.67 5.54 8.63
CA VAL A 42 2.74 4.85 9.34
C VAL A 42 2.35 3.41 9.66
N GLU A 43 1.15 3.23 10.20
CA GLU A 43 0.68 1.89 10.57
C GLU A 43 0.53 0.98 9.35
N MET A 44 0.00 1.54 8.26
CA MET A 44 -0.20 0.79 7.02
C MET A 44 1.14 0.34 6.44
N ILE A 45 2.12 1.24 6.43
CA ILE A 45 3.46 0.92 5.93
C ILE A 45 4.08 -0.19 6.76
N MET A 46 3.95 -0.14 8.08
CA MET A 46 4.46 -1.19 8.95
C MET A 46 3.82 -2.54 8.67
N ARG A 47 2.51 -2.56 8.43
CA ARG A 47 1.80 -3.79 8.08
C ARG A 47 2.29 -4.36 6.76
N VAL A 48 2.53 -3.49 5.78
CA VAL A 48 3.03 -3.92 4.47
C VAL A 48 4.45 -4.46 4.57
N GLU A 49 5.31 -3.78 5.33
CA GLU A 49 6.68 -4.26 5.54
C GLU A 49 6.70 -5.64 6.15
N GLU A 50 5.85 -5.86 7.14
CA GLU A 50 5.78 -7.14 7.82
C GLU A 50 5.20 -8.23 6.92
N LYS A 51 4.15 -7.90 6.18
CA LYS A 51 3.47 -8.87 5.32
C LYS A 51 4.34 -9.35 4.18
N PHE A 52 5.07 -8.44 3.56
CA PHE A 52 5.88 -8.75 2.38
C PHE A 52 7.36 -8.91 2.68
N GLU A 53 7.75 -8.71 3.95
CA GLU A 53 9.15 -8.80 4.38
C GLU A 53 10.05 -7.89 3.55
N ILE A 54 9.61 -6.64 3.39
CA ILE A 54 10.35 -5.60 2.68
C ILE A 54 10.59 -4.42 3.60
N GLN A 55 11.45 -3.52 3.19
CA GLN A 55 11.73 -2.31 3.94
C GLN A 55 11.36 -1.09 3.11
N ILE A 56 10.59 -0.18 3.71
CA ILE A 56 10.14 1.04 3.04
C ILE A 56 10.68 2.22 3.84
N ASP A 57 11.53 3.01 3.20
CA ASP A 57 12.12 4.18 3.85
C ASP A 57 11.16 5.37 3.81
N ASP A 58 11.28 6.26 4.79
CA ASP A 58 10.42 7.43 4.89
C ASP A 58 10.48 8.32 3.65
N ASP A 59 11.66 8.42 3.03
CA ASP A 59 11.83 9.27 1.87
C ASP A 59 11.24 8.65 0.60
N GLU A 60 10.85 7.38 0.64
CA GLU A 60 10.20 6.73 -0.48
C GLU A 60 8.70 7.00 -0.54
N ILE A 61 8.13 7.58 0.51
CA ILE A 61 6.70 7.87 0.57
C ILE A 61 6.23 8.72 -0.60
N GLU A 62 7.08 9.60 -1.09
CA GLU A 62 6.71 10.45 -2.21
C GLU A 62 6.66 9.71 -3.54
N SER A 63 7.16 8.47 -3.58
CA SER A 63 7.13 7.65 -4.79
C SER A 63 5.75 7.10 -5.09
N TYR A 64 4.83 7.18 -4.13
CA TYR A 64 3.47 6.69 -4.33
C TYR A 64 2.48 7.63 -3.67
N LYS A 65 1.50 8.09 -4.45
CA LYS A 65 0.44 8.97 -3.96
C LYS A 65 -0.92 8.32 -4.15
N THR A 66 -1.07 7.50 -5.19
CA THR A 66 -2.31 6.78 -5.45
C THR A 66 -2.14 5.33 -5.05
N PHE A 67 -3.26 4.64 -4.90
CA PHE A 67 -3.25 3.22 -4.59
C PHE A 67 -2.49 2.43 -5.67
N ASN A 68 -2.73 2.75 -6.94
CA ASN A 68 -2.07 2.05 -8.05
C ASN A 68 -0.55 2.24 -8.00
N GLU A 69 -0.09 3.45 -7.70
CA GLU A 69 1.34 3.71 -7.56
C GLU A 69 1.93 2.93 -6.39
N PHE A 70 1.17 2.79 -5.32
CA PHE A 70 1.61 2.01 -4.17
C PHE A 70 1.74 0.53 -4.52
N VAL A 71 0.80 -0.01 -5.30
CA VAL A 71 0.88 -1.39 -5.77
C VAL A 71 2.15 -1.59 -6.61
N ASP A 72 2.42 -0.67 -7.53
CA ASP A 72 3.64 -0.74 -8.35
C ASP A 72 4.90 -0.67 -7.49
N PHE A 73 4.89 0.22 -6.50
CA PHE A 73 6.02 0.40 -5.61
C PHE A 73 6.31 -0.88 -4.82
N VAL A 74 5.28 -1.46 -4.21
CA VAL A 74 5.43 -2.68 -3.43
C VAL A 74 5.85 -3.86 -4.31
N THR A 75 5.27 -3.94 -5.52
CA THR A 75 5.62 -5.00 -6.46
C THR A 75 7.11 -4.96 -6.78
N ARG A 76 7.64 -3.75 -7.02
CA ARG A 76 9.06 -3.58 -7.30
C ARG A 76 9.92 -3.99 -6.10
N LYS A 77 9.52 -3.57 -4.90
CA LYS A 77 10.26 -3.91 -3.68
C LYS A 77 10.29 -5.42 -3.43
N VAL A 78 9.18 -6.09 -3.63
CA VAL A 78 9.11 -7.54 -3.47
C VAL A 78 10.06 -8.22 -4.46
N GLY A 79 10.10 -7.73 -5.70
CA GLY A 79 11.01 -8.26 -6.71
C GLY A 79 12.48 -8.04 -6.35
N GLU A 80 12.81 -6.90 -5.76
CA GLU A 80 14.18 -6.59 -5.36
C GLU A 80 14.65 -7.43 -4.17
N GLY A 81 13.72 -7.87 -3.33
CA GLY A 81 14.05 -8.62 -2.14
C GLY A 81 14.44 -10.07 -2.39
N LYS A 82 14.52 -10.47 -3.64
CA LYS A 82 14.84 -11.86 -3.98
C LYS A 82 16.24 -12.01 -4.56
#